data_ea7e8b0fe04402187baa7aa0d0224881
#
_entry.id   ea7e8b0fe04402187baa7aa0d0224881
#
_cell.length_a   1.000
_cell.length_b   1.000
_cell.length_c   1.000
_cell.angle_alpha   90.00
_cell.angle_beta   90.00
_cell.angle_gamma   90.00
#
_symmetry.space_group_name_H-M   'P 1'
#
loop_
_entity.id
_entity.type
_entity.pdbx_description
1 polymer ?
#
loop_
_entity_poly.entity_id
_entity_poly.type
_entity_poly.pdbx_seq_one_letter_code
_entity_poly.pdbx_strand_id
1 'polypeptide(L)'
;MPSMDRCTHCKKSAAELGGVALKRCAKCKDTPYCSRDCQKADWKVHKKDCDRGAAAAAEPGRSWSSTVPGFPFQLHSTTTETMQDAMSGKVLFGVPEAEAYKRLIDGYRMRVEDEYAFEGNLTGLYGGEDPVAGFNRYLDRAERCSAGVLPSWWNKEKRAECLALGKDRSGWSCLHHAVEKHDVQEEYKDMLMPMKVRVLAEKIYGRRIGT
;
A
#
# COMPACT_ATOMS: atom_id res chain seq x y z
N MET A 1 -8.72 -2.34 34.05
CA MET A 1 -8.03 -2.92 32.89
C MET A 1 -9.09 -3.44 31.92
N PRO A 2 -9.11 -3.06 30.64
CA PRO A 2 -10.08 -3.61 29.70
C PRO A 2 -9.82 -5.13 29.56
N SER A 3 -10.89 -5.94 29.66
CA SER A 3 -10.80 -7.38 29.54
C SER A 3 -10.35 -7.76 28.14
N MET A 4 -9.20 -8.43 28.04
CA MET A 4 -8.57 -8.85 26.77
C MET A 4 -9.35 -9.93 25.99
N ASP A 5 -10.54 -10.31 26.47
CA ASP A 5 -11.31 -11.44 25.95
C ASP A 5 -12.46 -11.05 25.04
N ARG A 6 -12.56 -9.76 24.66
CA ARG A 6 -13.64 -9.23 23.81
C ARG A 6 -13.11 -8.39 22.68
N CYS A 7 -13.77 -8.46 21.54
CA CYS A 7 -13.48 -7.60 20.39
C CYS A 7 -13.68 -6.12 20.77
N THR A 8 -12.69 -5.28 20.53
CA THR A 8 -12.73 -3.86 20.91
C THR A 8 -13.85 -3.09 20.23
N HIS A 9 -14.21 -3.45 19.00
CA HIS A 9 -15.28 -2.79 18.25
C HIS A 9 -16.66 -3.31 18.62
N CYS A 10 -16.96 -4.61 18.38
CA CYS A 10 -18.30 -5.16 18.56
C CYS A 10 -18.59 -5.66 19.97
N LYS A 11 -17.60 -5.63 20.88
CA LYS A 11 -17.67 -6.04 22.29
C LYS A 11 -18.01 -7.52 22.53
N LYS A 12 -18.13 -8.34 21.49
CA LYS A 12 -18.41 -9.77 21.60
C LYS A 12 -17.17 -10.55 22.03
N SER A 13 -17.38 -11.56 22.87
CA SER A 13 -16.33 -12.50 23.27
C SER A 13 -16.12 -13.58 22.20
N ALA A 14 -15.01 -14.32 22.28
CA ALA A 14 -14.74 -15.47 21.41
C ALA A 14 -15.85 -16.52 21.48
N ALA A 15 -16.42 -16.76 22.66
CA ALA A 15 -17.52 -17.71 22.87
C ALA A 15 -18.81 -17.25 22.17
N GLU A 16 -19.15 -15.96 22.24
CA GLU A 16 -20.31 -15.36 21.57
C GLU A 16 -20.17 -15.32 20.02
N LEU A 17 -18.96 -15.54 19.53
CA LEU A 17 -18.61 -15.59 18.10
C LEU A 17 -18.42 -17.02 17.59
N GLY A 18 -18.93 -18.02 18.30
CA GLY A 18 -18.81 -19.42 17.88
C GLY A 18 -17.39 -19.99 18.00
N GLY A 19 -16.59 -19.48 18.93
CA GLY A 19 -15.23 -19.96 19.17
C GLY A 19 -14.15 -19.32 18.28
N VAL A 20 -14.49 -18.23 17.59
CA VAL A 20 -13.52 -17.50 16.75
C VAL A 20 -12.47 -16.83 17.62
N ALA A 21 -11.21 -17.20 17.45
CA ALA A 21 -10.09 -16.60 18.16
C ALA A 21 -9.95 -15.11 17.79
N LEU A 22 -9.83 -14.24 18.80
CA LEU A 22 -9.59 -12.83 18.59
C LEU A 22 -8.17 -12.60 18.09
N LYS A 23 -8.04 -11.85 17.01
CA LYS A 23 -6.74 -11.44 16.45
C LYS A 23 -6.35 -10.08 17.02
N ARG A 24 -5.09 -9.88 17.30
CA ARG A 24 -4.58 -8.60 17.82
C ARG A 24 -4.19 -7.69 16.66
N CYS A 25 -4.29 -6.37 16.86
CA CYS A 25 -3.78 -5.38 15.93
C CYS A 25 -2.31 -5.65 15.61
N ALA A 26 -1.96 -5.77 14.34
CA ALA A 26 -0.59 -6.09 13.92
C ALA A 26 0.43 -5.03 14.34
N LYS A 27 0.00 -3.76 14.48
CA LYS A 27 0.87 -2.64 14.81
C LYS A 27 1.17 -2.56 16.31
N CYS A 28 0.16 -2.44 17.17
CA CYS A 28 0.36 -2.32 18.62
C CYS A 28 0.41 -3.67 19.36
N LYS A 29 -0.05 -4.77 18.74
CA LYS A 29 -0.13 -6.12 19.29
C LYS A 29 -0.94 -6.25 20.60
N ASP A 30 -1.67 -5.22 20.97
CA ASP A 30 -2.39 -5.10 22.22
C ASP A 30 -3.91 -5.22 22.05
N THR A 31 -4.50 -4.52 21.08
CA THR A 31 -5.95 -4.38 20.90
C THR A 31 -6.55 -5.57 20.14
N PRO A 32 -7.52 -6.33 20.75
CA PRO A 32 -8.10 -7.52 20.15
C PRO A 32 -9.31 -7.20 19.25
N TYR A 33 -9.43 -7.92 18.12
CA TYR A 33 -10.54 -7.86 17.18
C TYR A 33 -11.00 -9.25 16.72
N CYS A 34 -12.28 -9.44 16.52
CA CYS A 34 -12.83 -10.71 16.01
C CYS A 34 -12.67 -10.85 14.50
N SER A 35 -12.59 -9.74 13.78
CA SER A 35 -12.43 -9.71 12.32
C SER A 35 -11.66 -8.46 11.89
N ARG A 36 -11.19 -8.50 10.65
CA ARG A 36 -10.55 -7.34 10.01
C ARG A 36 -11.53 -6.16 9.84
N ASP A 37 -12.80 -6.46 9.65
CA ASP A 37 -13.85 -5.43 9.53
C ASP A 37 -14.09 -4.70 10.84
N CYS A 38 -14.08 -5.42 11.99
CA CYS A 38 -14.14 -4.78 13.28
C CYS A 38 -12.90 -3.91 13.57
N GLN A 39 -11.73 -4.34 13.16
CA GLN A 39 -10.51 -3.54 13.28
C GLN A 39 -10.59 -2.28 12.43
N LYS A 40 -11.09 -2.38 11.19
CA LYS A 40 -11.27 -1.25 10.28
C LYS A 40 -12.29 -0.25 10.85
N ALA A 41 -13.44 -0.72 11.31
CA ALA A 41 -14.49 0.12 11.86
C ALA A 41 -14.03 0.89 13.12
N ASP A 42 -13.17 0.28 13.93
CA ASP A 42 -12.61 0.89 15.14
C ASP A 42 -11.39 1.80 14.85
N TRP A 43 -10.82 1.74 13.67
CA TRP A 43 -9.54 2.40 13.36
C TRP A 43 -9.50 3.89 13.67
N LYS A 44 -10.59 4.62 13.44
CA LYS A 44 -10.66 6.07 13.73
C LYS A 44 -10.41 6.39 15.21
N VAL A 45 -10.83 5.49 16.09
CA VAL A 45 -10.64 5.62 17.54
C VAL A 45 -9.30 5.02 17.94
N HIS A 46 -9.06 3.78 17.52
CA HIS A 46 -7.87 3.00 17.88
C HIS A 46 -6.57 3.64 17.42
N LYS A 47 -6.55 4.30 16.25
CA LYS A 47 -5.35 4.97 15.71
C LYS A 47 -4.66 5.88 16.73
N LYS A 48 -5.43 6.62 17.53
CA LYS A 48 -4.89 7.55 18.54
C LYS A 48 -4.13 6.85 19.66
N ASP A 49 -4.54 5.63 20.00
CA ASP A 49 -3.96 4.84 21.08
C ASP A 49 -2.97 3.78 20.55
N CYS A 50 -3.12 3.40 19.29
CA CYS A 50 -2.24 2.45 18.61
C CYS A 50 -0.78 2.91 18.59
N ASP A 51 -0.54 4.20 18.37
CA ASP A 51 0.80 4.78 18.33
C ASP A 51 1.44 4.88 19.72
N ARG A 52 0.63 5.04 20.79
CA ARG A 52 1.11 5.02 22.18
C ARG A 52 1.52 3.64 22.63
N GLY A 53 0.80 2.59 22.22
CA GLY A 53 1.14 1.19 22.54
C GLY A 53 2.44 0.73 21.87
N ALA A 54 2.72 1.19 20.65
CA ALA A 54 3.97 0.91 19.95
C ALA A 54 5.19 1.58 20.62
N ALA A 55 5.00 2.75 21.23
CA ALA A 55 6.05 3.45 21.98
C ALA A 55 6.35 2.81 23.34
N ALA A 56 5.38 2.16 23.97
CA ALA A 56 5.56 1.47 25.27
C ALA A 56 6.26 0.12 25.15
N ALA A 57 6.31 -0.47 23.95
CA ALA A 57 7.05 -1.71 23.67
C ALA A 57 8.50 -1.49 23.24
N ALA A 58 8.95 -0.24 23.16
CA ALA A 58 10.35 0.10 22.91
C ALA A 58 11.10 0.17 24.23
N GLU A 59 11.84 -0.87 24.55
CA GLU A 59 12.82 -0.85 25.65
C GLU A 59 13.78 0.34 25.49
N PRO A 60 13.99 1.16 26.54
CA PRO A 60 14.96 2.24 26.49
C PRO A 60 16.38 1.65 26.62
N GLY A 61 17.08 1.45 25.51
CA GLY A 61 18.46 1.02 25.60
C GLY A 61 19.11 0.38 24.38
N ARG A 62 18.49 0.36 23.23
CA ARG A 62 19.19 -0.04 21.99
C ARG A 62 19.49 1.16 21.13
N SER A 63 20.67 1.72 21.35
CA SER A 63 21.39 2.50 20.35
C SER A 63 21.40 1.71 19.04
N TRP A 64 20.90 2.32 17.96
CA TRP A 64 20.95 1.77 16.61
C TRP A 64 22.40 1.81 16.13
N SER A 65 23.21 0.85 16.59
CA SER A 65 24.52 0.60 16.02
C SER A 65 24.35 -0.12 14.70
N SER A 66 24.82 0.50 13.65
CA SER A 66 24.80 0.04 12.26
C SER A 66 25.70 -1.18 12.06
N THR A 67 25.39 -2.31 12.69
CA THR A 67 26.12 -3.55 12.39
C THR A 67 25.21 -4.74 12.69
N VAL A 68 24.35 -5.12 11.73
CA VAL A 68 23.76 -6.45 11.68
C VAL A 68 24.65 -7.30 10.79
N PRO A 69 25.44 -8.25 11.34
CA PRO A 69 26.20 -9.18 10.53
C PRO A 69 25.25 -10.20 9.92
N GLY A 70 25.18 -10.27 8.59
CA GLY A 70 24.63 -11.44 7.92
C GLY A 70 23.52 -11.25 6.93
N PHE A 71 23.08 -10.02 6.59
CA PHE A 71 22.31 -9.81 5.37
C PHE A 71 23.24 -9.20 4.33
N PRO A 72 23.58 -9.92 3.25
CA PRO A 72 24.20 -9.27 2.11
C PRO A 72 23.14 -8.35 1.50
N PHE A 73 23.25 -7.06 1.78
CA PHE A 73 22.52 -6.02 1.07
C PHE A 73 23.08 -5.96 -0.35
N GLN A 74 22.70 -6.92 -1.17
CA GLN A 74 22.90 -6.86 -2.61
C GLN A 74 21.73 -6.08 -3.19
N LEU A 75 22.02 -4.82 -3.52
CA LEU A 75 21.23 -4.04 -4.46
C LEU A 75 21.25 -4.76 -5.82
N HIS A 76 20.41 -5.78 -5.99
CA HIS A 76 20.06 -6.30 -7.30
C HIS A 76 18.90 -5.49 -7.87
N SER A 77 19.08 -4.17 -7.96
CA SER A 77 18.32 -3.36 -8.90
C SER A 77 19.03 -3.52 -10.25
N THR A 78 18.47 -4.32 -11.13
CA THR A 78 18.90 -4.45 -12.52
C THR A 78 18.67 -3.18 -13.34
N THR A 79 18.13 -2.15 -12.72
CA THR A 79 17.96 -0.80 -13.28
C THR A 79 18.66 0.21 -12.36
N THR A 80 19.55 1.01 -12.93
CA THR A 80 20.20 2.18 -12.28
C THR A 80 19.20 3.28 -11.88
N GLU A 81 17.94 2.92 -11.65
CA GLU A 81 16.86 3.84 -11.34
C GLU A 81 17.03 4.39 -9.93
N THR A 82 17.34 5.65 -9.87
CA THR A 82 17.55 6.38 -8.63
C THR A 82 16.23 6.99 -8.12
N MET A 83 16.21 7.40 -6.85
CA MET A 83 15.10 8.21 -6.31
C MET A 83 14.94 9.54 -7.08
N GLN A 84 16.01 10.05 -7.65
CA GLN A 84 15.99 11.24 -8.52
C GLN A 84 15.15 11.03 -9.77
N ASP A 85 15.22 9.84 -10.39
CA ASP A 85 14.39 9.51 -11.55
C ASP A 85 12.91 9.44 -11.17
N ALA A 86 12.60 8.88 -10.01
CA ALA A 86 11.25 8.88 -9.47
C ALA A 86 10.73 10.31 -9.24
N MET A 87 11.53 11.16 -8.61
CA MET A 87 11.20 12.58 -8.38
C MET A 87 11.01 13.35 -9.70
N SER A 88 11.69 12.94 -10.77
CA SER A 88 11.54 13.49 -12.12
C SER A 88 10.35 12.93 -12.90
N GLY A 89 9.59 11.96 -12.33
CA GLY A 89 8.45 11.31 -12.97
C GLY A 89 8.82 10.18 -13.93
N LYS A 90 10.05 9.70 -13.88
CA LYS A 90 10.58 8.70 -14.83
C LYS A 90 10.53 7.26 -14.31
N VAL A 91 9.68 6.95 -13.34
CA VAL A 91 9.53 5.61 -12.74
C VAL A 91 9.19 4.52 -13.77
N LEU A 92 8.56 4.91 -14.88
CA LEU A 92 8.11 3.98 -15.94
C LEU A 92 9.07 3.91 -17.13
N PHE A 93 10.17 4.68 -17.08
CA PHE A 93 11.11 4.78 -18.21
C PHE A 93 12.28 3.82 -18.04
N GLY A 94 12.78 3.29 -19.17
CA GLY A 94 13.95 2.41 -19.15
C GLY A 94 13.70 1.02 -18.55
N VAL A 95 12.44 0.66 -18.30
CA VAL A 95 12.03 -0.66 -17.80
C VAL A 95 11.21 -1.41 -18.86
N PRO A 96 11.14 -2.76 -18.81
CA PRO A 96 10.24 -3.52 -19.67
C PRO A 96 8.78 -3.09 -19.52
N GLU A 97 7.99 -3.19 -20.60
CA GLU A 97 6.58 -2.77 -20.62
C GLU A 97 5.76 -3.42 -19.49
N ALA A 98 5.93 -4.73 -19.28
CA ALA A 98 5.24 -5.46 -18.21
C ALA A 98 5.58 -4.92 -16.81
N GLU A 99 6.82 -4.50 -16.60
CA GLU A 99 7.25 -3.88 -15.36
C GLU A 99 6.65 -2.47 -15.20
N ALA A 100 6.56 -1.68 -16.27
CA ALA A 100 5.90 -0.38 -16.26
C ALA A 100 4.41 -0.50 -15.94
N TYR A 101 3.71 -1.51 -16.50
CA TYR A 101 2.31 -1.79 -16.15
C TYR A 101 2.13 -2.13 -14.68
N LYS A 102 2.99 -2.99 -14.15
CA LYS A 102 3.00 -3.37 -12.75
C LYS A 102 3.17 -2.15 -11.85
N ARG A 103 4.12 -1.26 -12.14
CA ARG A 103 4.35 -0.02 -11.40
C ARG A 103 3.19 0.97 -11.48
N LEU A 104 2.51 1.08 -12.63
CA LEU A 104 1.28 1.86 -12.76
C LEU A 104 0.16 1.33 -11.87
N ILE A 105 -0.05 0.02 -11.88
CA ILE A 105 -1.05 -0.65 -11.06
C ILE A 105 -0.74 -0.46 -9.57
N ASP A 106 0.51 -0.68 -9.17
CA ASP A 106 0.90 -0.55 -7.77
C ASP A 106 0.90 0.89 -7.28
N GLY A 107 1.19 1.86 -8.16
CA GLY A 107 1.00 3.29 -7.88
C GLY A 107 -0.46 3.62 -7.55
N TYR A 108 -1.40 3.09 -8.30
CA TYR A 108 -2.83 3.23 -8.02
C TYR A 108 -3.25 2.52 -6.73
N ARG A 109 -2.84 1.25 -6.55
CA ARG A 109 -3.17 0.45 -5.36
C ARG A 109 -2.64 1.09 -4.07
N MET A 110 -1.37 1.53 -4.09
CA MET A 110 -0.76 2.25 -2.97
C MET A 110 -1.47 3.58 -2.68
N ARG A 111 -1.91 4.29 -3.72
CA ARG A 111 -2.69 5.53 -3.55
C ARG A 111 -4.02 5.27 -2.85
N VAL A 112 -4.76 4.24 -3.26
CA VAL A 112 -6.02 3.83 -2.63
C VAL A 112 -5.82 3.41 -1.17
N GLU A 113 -4.75 2.67 -0.88
CA GLU A 113 -4.37 2.27 0.48
C GLU A 113 -4.04 3.50 1.34
N ASP A 114 -3.23 4.42 0.83
CA ASP A 114 -2.83 5.62 1.54
C ASP A 114 -4.01 6.57 1.79
N GLU A 115 -4.92 6.76 0.82
CA GLU A 115 -6.15 7.56 1.00
C GLU A 115 -7.04 6.96 2.10
N TYR A 116 -7.14 5.64 2.14
CA TYR A 116 -7.86 4.95 3.21
C TYR A 116 -7.15 5.11 4.56
N ALA A 117 -5.85 4.82 4.61
CA ALA A 117 -5.08 4.78 5.85
C ALA A 117 -4.87 6.16 6.50
N PHE A 118 -4.63 7.19 5.69
CA PHE A 118 -4.28 8.53 6.19
C PHE A 118 -5.44 9.53 6.17
N GLU A 119 -6.31 9.47 5.19
CA GLU A 119 -7.42 10.41 5.04
C GLU A 119 -8.78 9.80 5.45
N GLY A 120 -8.86 8.47 5.58
CA GLY A 120 -10.09 7.75 5.89
C GLY A 120 -11.08 7.74 4.72
N ASN A 121 -10.61 8.01 3.50
CA ASN A 121 -11.42 8.02 2.30
C ASN A 121 -11.74 6.59 1.87
N LEU A 122 -13.04 6.32 1.68
CA LEU A 122 -13.52 5.05 1.15
C LEU A 122 -13.62 5.15 -0.37
N THR A 123 -12.49 4.94 -1.06
CA THR A 123 -12.40 4.95 -2.53
C THR A 123 -11.98 3.57 -3.06
N GLY A 124 -12.24 3.31 -4.33
CA GLY A 124 -11.83 2.07 -5.01
C GLY A 124 -12.22 0.82 -4.21
N LEU A 125 -11.24 -0.01 -3.89
CA LEU A 125 -11.42 -1.28 -3.17
C LEU A 125 -12.14 -1.12 -1.81
N TYR A 126 -11.97 0.01 -1.13
CA TYR A 126 -12.53 0.29 0.20
C TYR A 126 -13.92 0.92 0.16
N GLY A 127 -14.30 1.54 -0.98
CA GLY A 127 -15.58 2.21 -1.17
C GLY A 127 -16.68 1.34 -1.78
N GLY A 128 -16.39 0.09 -2.10
CA GLY A 128 -17.31 -0.79 -2.81
C GLY A 128 -17.48 -0.45 -4.30
N GLU A 129 -16.66 0.47 -4.83
CA GLU A 129 -16.56 0.71 -6.26
C GLU A 129 -15.78 -0.42 -6.96
N ASP A 130 -16.07 -0.62 -8.25
CA ASP A 130 -15.23 -1.49 -9.08
C ASP A 130 -13.81 -0.91 -9.17
N PRO A 131 -12.78 -1.60 -8.64
CA PRO A 131 -11.41 -1.11 -8.69
C PRO A 131 -10.91 -0.87 -10.11
N VAL A 132 -11.44 -1.60 -11.09
CA VAL A 132 -11.11 -1.42 -12.51
C VAL A 132 -11.59 -0.06 -13.02
N ALA A 133 -12.77 0.37 -12.62
CA ALA A 133 -13.28 1.71 -12.97
C ALA A 133 -12.43 2.82 -12.35
N GLY A 134 -12.01 2.64 -11.09
CA GLY A 134 -11.07 3.55 -10.42
C GLY A 134 -9.73 3.63 -11.12
N PHE A 135 -9.17 2.49 -11.49
CA PHE A 135 -7.90 2.43 -12.23
C PHE A 135 -8.01 3.03 -13.64
N ASN A 136 -9.13 2.87 -14.34
CA ASN A 136 -9.36 3.56 -15.61
C ASN A 136 -9.27 5.08 -15.46
N ARG A 137 -9.90 5.64 -14.43
CA ARG A 137 -9.81 7.09 -14.14
C ARG A 137 -8.38 7.53 -13.80
N TYR A 138 -7.61 6.67 -13.14
CA TYR A 138 -6.20 6.92 -12.87
C TYR A 138 -5.37 6.96 -14.16
N LEU A 139 -5.59 6.03 -15.08
CA LEU A 139 -4.95 6.03 -16.40
C LEU A 139 -5.33 7.27 -17.23
N ASP A 140 -6.62 7.67 -17.21
CA ASP A 140 -7.06 8.92 -17.87
C ASP A 140 -6.33 10.15 -17.34
N ARG A 141 -6.02 10.18 -16.04
CA ARG A 141 -5.21 11.24 -15.42
C ARG A 141 -3.76 11.16 -15.87
N ALA A 142 -3.17 9.97 -15.89
CA ALA A 142 -1.80 9.75 -16.33
C ALA A 142 -1.58 10.21 -17.78
N GLU A 143 -2.54 9.92 -18.66
CA GLU A 143 -2.50 10.32 -20.07
C GLU A 143 -2.62 11.86 -20.27
N ARG A 144 -3.29 12.54 -19.36
CA ARG A 144 -3.45 14.02 -19.37
C ARG A 144 -2.41 14.74 -18.53
N CYS A 145 -1.58 14.02 -17.81
CA CYS A 145 -0.64 14.58 -16.87
C CYS A 145 0.47 15.36 -17.60
N SER A 146 0.60 16.65 -17.29
CA SER A 146 1.64 17.53 -17.87
C SER A 146 3.07 17.12 -17.48
N ALA A 147 3.23 16.30 -16.44
CA ALA A 147 4.53 15.80 -16.01
C ALA A 147 5.13 14.72 -16.93
N GLY A 148 4.39 14.28 -17.97
CA GLY A 148 4.87 13.31 -18.95
C GLY A 148 5.34 12.01 -18.32
N VAL A 149 4.53 11.44 -17.42
CA VAL A 149 4.88 10.24 -16.65
C VAL A 149 4.83 8.95 -17.46
N LEU A 150 4.13 8.95 -18.60
CA LEU A 150 4.00 7.78 -19.47
C LEU A 150 5.12 7.77 -20.53
N PRO A 151 5.73 6.60 -20.80
CA PRO A 151 6.73 6.46 -21.85
C PRO A 151 6.16 6.71 -23.26
N SER A 152 7.02 7.02 -24.23
CA SER A 152 6.62 7.35 -25.61
C SER A 152 5.96 6.19 -26.37
N TRP A 153 6.17 4.96 -25.94
CA TRP A 153 5.52 3.77 -26.51
C TRP A 153 4.09 3.54 -26.00
N TRP A 154 3.64 4.28 -24.96
CA TRP A 154 2.28 4.17 -24.44
C TRP A 154 1.24 4.59 -25.48
N ASN A 155 0.24 3.73 -25.67
CA ASN A 155 -0.87 3.94 -26.58
C ASN A 155 -2.11 3.18 -26.11
N LYS A 156 -3.20 3.19 -26.89
CA LYS A 156 -4.47 2.53 -26.54
C LYS A 156 -4.33 1.01 -26.36
N GLU A 157 -3.47 0.36 -27.15
CA GLU A 157 -3.23 -1.08 -27.06
C GLU A 157 -2.49 -1.40 -25.77
N LYS A 158 -1.45 -0.64 -25.46
CA LYS A 158 -0.69 -0.79 -24.22
C LYS A 158 -1.52 -0.49 -22.97
N ARG A 159 -2.43 0.45 -23.04
CA ARG A 159 -3.43 0.68 -22.01
C ARG A 159 -4.33 -0.56 -21.80
N ALA A 160 -4.80 -1.18 -22.89
CA ALA A 160 -5.63 -2.37 -22.81
C ALA A 160 -4.87 -3.57 -22.19
N GLU A 161 -3.60 -3.75 -22.55
CA GLU A 161 -2.72 -4.75 -21.96
C GLU A 161 -2.52 -4.52 -20.45
N CYS A 162 -2.26 -3.29 -20.04
CA CYS A 162 -2.13 -2.89 -18.63
C CYS A 162 -3.43 -3.17 -17.85
N LEU A 163 -4.59 -2.84 -18.43
CA LEU A 163 -5.88 -3.15 -17.83
C LEU A 163 -6.15 -4.65 -17.72
N ALA A 164 -5.75 -5.43 -18.74
CA ALA A 164 -5.87 -6.89 -18.71
C ALA A 164 -5.05 -7.49 -17.56
N LEU A 165 -3.80 -7.00 -17.37
CA LEU A 165 -2.95 -7.40 -16.25
C LEU A 165 -3.60 -7.07 -14.89
N GLY A 166 -4.18 -5.88 -14.74
CA GLY A 166 -4.86 -5.47 -13.51
C GLY A 166 -6.15 -6.25 -13.20
N LYS A 167 -6.78 -6.83 -14.21
CA LYS A 167 -7.99 -7.68 -14.08
C LYS A 167 -7.66 -9.13 -13.74
N ASP A 168 -6.44 -9.58 -13.98
CA ASP A 168 -6.02 -10.95 -13.67
C ASP A 168 -6.07 -11.18 -12.16
N ARG A 169 -7.00 -12.03 -11.73
CA ARG A 169 -7.22 -12.32 -10.30
C ARG A 169 -6.17 -13.26 -9.71
N SER A 170 -5.38 -13.91 -10.53
CA SER A 170 -4.35 -14.87 -10.10
C SER A 170 -2.99 -14.22 -9.88
N GLY A 171 -2.74 -13.05 -10.49
CA GLY A 171 -1.47 -12.37 -10.49
C GLY A 171 -1.28 -11.35 -9.35
N TRP A 172 -0.04 -10.95 -9.13
CA TRP A 172 0.35 -9.89 -8.20
C TRP A 172 -0.42 -8.59 -8.45
N SER A 173 -0.54 -8.21 -9.72
CA SER A 173 -1.10 -6.92 -10.15
C SER A 173 -2.64 -6.85 -10.07
N CYS A 174 -3.30 -7.80 -9.44
CA CYS A 174 -4.76 -7.82 -9.29
C CYS A 174 -5.27 -6.56 -8.57
N LEU A 175 -6.11 -5.79 -9.23
CA LEU A 175 -6.71 -4.55 -8.69
C LEU A 175 -7.68 -4.79 -7.52
N HIS A 176 -8.16 -6.03 -7.35
CA HIS A 176 -9.06 -6.40 -6.26
C HIS A 176 -8.32 -6.81 -4.97
N HIS A 177 -6.99 -6.83 -4.99
CA HIS A 177 -6.17 -7.10 -3.82
C HIS A 177 -5.59 -5.81 -3.26
N ALA A 178 -5.75 -5.60 -1.96
CA ALA A 178 -5.05 -4.53 -1.25
C ALA A 178 -3.54 -4.79 -1.28
N VAL A 179 -2.75 -3.73 -1.25
CA VAL A 179 -1.30 -3.81 -1.18
C VAL A 179 -0.78 -2.89 -0.08
N GLU A 180 0.11 -3.40 0.75
CA GLU A 180 0.78 -2.62 1.78
C GLU A 180 2.24 -2.30 1.36
N LYS A 181 2.85 -1.36 2.07
CA LYS A 181 4.26 -0.97 1.82
C LYS A 181 5.20 -2.17 1.78
N HIS A 182 5.04 -3.10 2.71
CA HIS A 182 5.91 -4.27 2.85
C HIS A 182 5.77 -5.21 1.65
N ASP A 183 4.54 -5.42 1.18
CA ASP A 183 4.26 -6.28 0.03
C ASP A 183 4.99 -5.78 -1.23
N VAL A 184 4.95 -4.46 -1.46
CA VAL A 184 5.67 -3.83 -2.58
C VAL A 184 7.18 -3.98 -2.43
N GLN A 185 7.72 -3.82 -1.21
CA GLN A 185 9.15 -4.01 -0.95
C GLN A 185 9.60 -5.44 -1.25
N GLU A 186 8.80 -6.43 -0.85
CA GLU A 186 9.10 -7.84 -1.10
C GLU A 186 9.00 -8.20 -2.58
N GLU A 187 7.96 -7.75 -3.26
CA GLU A 187 7.72 -8.05 -4.67
C GLU A 187 8.83 -7.51 -5.58
N TYR A 188 9.24 -6.26 -5.35
CA TYR A 188 10.26 -5.60 -6.18
C TYR A 188 11.70 -5.83 -5.69
N LYS A 189 11.89 -6.44 -4.51
CA LYS A 189 13.19 -6.52 -3.83
C LYS A 189 13.87 -5.15 -3.70
N ASP A 190 13.07 -4.10 -3.58
CA ASP A 190 13.51 -2.71 -3.50
C ASP A 190 12.79 -1.99 -2.34
N MET A 191 13.56 -1.63 -1.31
CA MET A 191 13.06 -0.93 -0.14
C MET A 191 12.48 0.46 -0.45
N LEU A 192 12.89 1.07 -1.56
CA LEU A 192 12.44 2.40 -1.99
C LEU A 192 11.28 2.34 -2.98
N MET A 193 10.93 1.18 -3.53
CA MET A 193 9.87 1.05 -4.53
C MET A 193 8.52 1.61 -4.05
N PRO A 194 8.07 1.39 -2.81
CA PRO A 194 6.83 2.01 -2.33
C PRO A 194 6.83 3.54 -2.41
N MET A 195 7.99 4.17 -2.16
CA MET A 195 8.14 5.62 -2.29
C MET A 195 8.11 6.05 -3.76
N LYS A 196 8.79 5.29 -4.64
CA LYS A 196 8.83 5.59 -6.08
C LYS A 196 7.43 5.55 -6.70
N VAL A 197 6.63 4.51 -6.42
CA VAL A 197 5.26 4.40 -6.95
C VAL A 197 4.29 5.40 -6.31
N ARG A 198 4.53 5.84 -5.06
CA ARG A 198 3.79 6.96 -4.45
C ARG A 198 4.07 8.27 -5.16
N VAL A 199 5.33 8.58 -5.43
CA VAL A 199 5.71 9.80 -6.18
C VAL A 199 5.09 9.79 -7.58
N LEU A 200 5.05 8.63 -8.25
CA LEU A 200 4.34 8.47 -9.52
C LEU A 200 2.86 8.83 -9.37
N ALA A 201 2.18 8.27 -8.39
CA ALA A 201 0.76 8.55 -8.14
C ALA A 201 0.52 10.03 -7.79
N GLU A 202 1.38 10.64 -6.96
CA GLU A 202 1.30 12.07 -6.63
C GLU A 202 1.38 12.96 -7.88
N LYS A 203 2.27 12.63 -8.82
CA LYS A 203 2.37 13.36 -10.09
C LYS A 203 1.12 13.21 -10.94
N ILE A 204 0.55 12.01 -11.02
CA ILE A 204 -0.66 11.72 -11.78
C ILE A 204 -1.88 12.44 -11.18
N TYR A 205 -1.99 12.47 -9.86
CA TYR A 205 -3.09 13.18 -9.16
C TYR A 205 -2.86 14.68 -9.01
N GLY A 206 -1.62 15.15 -9.15
CA GLY A 206 -1.25 16.55 -8.91
C GLY A 206 -1.32 16.97 -7.44
N ARG A 207 -1.46 16.02 -6.49
CA ARG A 207 -1.50 16.28 -5.05
C ARG A 207 -0.89 15.15 -4.24
N ARG A 208 -0.32 15.50 -3.10
CA ARG A 208 0.13 14.56 -2.06
C ARG A 208 -1.04 14.11 -1.18
N ILE A 209 -0.85 13.00 -0.46
CA ILE A 209 -1.76 12.56 0.59
C ILE A 209 -1.35 13.22 1.90
N GLY A 210 -2.34 13.70 2.67
CA GLY A 210 -2.10 14.25 4.00
C GLY A 210 -1.52 15.67 4.02
N THR A 211 -1.66 16.44 2.94
CA THR A 211 -1.30 17.88 2.88
C THR A 211 -2.53 18.75 2.72
#